data_f52189e4db2177b2e7ea8d12f05db03e
#
_entry.id   f52189e4db2177b2e7ea8d12f05db03e
#
_cell.length_a   1.000
_cell.length_b   1.000
_cell.length_c   1.000
_cell.angle_alpha   90.00
_cell.angle_beta   90.00
_cell.angle_gamma   90.00
#
_symmetry.space_group_name_H-M   'P 1'
#
loop_
_entity.id
_entity.type
_entity.pdbx_description
1 polymer ?
#
loop_
_entity_poly.entity_id
_entity_poly.type
_entity_poly.pdbx_seq_one_letter_code
_entity_poly.pdbx_strand_id
1 'polypeptide(L)'
;IHVVINNAAHETVGGMPVCEGGLCAAKVASAVGYPRVLNARDEATLEAALQEAKGANQLTMLEVACAVGARADLGRPTTTPIQNRDALMAFLREEKA
;
A
#
# COMPACT_ATOMS: atom_id res chain seq x y z
N ILE A 1 0.04 -9.75 -3.26
CA ILE A 1 0.99 -8.60 -3.17
C ILE A 1 0.56 -7.73 -2.01
N HIS A 2 1.52 -7.41 -1.13
CA HIS A 2 1.32 -6.49 -0.01
C HIS A 2 2.01 -5.16 -0.34
N VAL A 3 1.26 -4.09 -0.52
CA VAL A 3 1.80 -2.77 -0.84
C VAL A 3 1.74 -1.87 0.39
N VAL A 4 2.86 -1.29 0.76
CA VAL A 4 2.98 -0.30 1.85
C VAL A 4 3.30 1.06 1.25
N ILE A 5 2.39 2.00 1.39
CA ILE A 5 2.60 3.40 1.05
C ILE A 5 3.20 4.09 2.26
N ASN A 6 4.46 4.46 2.17
CA ASN A 6 5.23 5.02 3.29
C ASN A 6 5.55 6.50 3.02
N ASN A 7 4.83 7.40 3.67
CA ASN A 7 5.11 8.84 3.66
C ASN A 7 5.90 9.30 4.89
N ALA A 8 6.34 8.38 5.74
CA ALA A 8 7.11 8.61 6.96
C ALA A 8 6.43 9.54 8.00
N ALA A 9 5.13 9.76 7.88
CA ALA A 9 4.41 10.70 8.74
C ALA A 9 3.00 10.23 9.13
N HIS A 10 2.53 10.70 10.27
CA HIS A 10 1.14 10.60 10.72
C HIS A 10 0.36 11.84 10.29
N GLU A 11 -0.02 11.94 9.02
CA GLU A 11 -0.65 13.16 8.49
C GLU A 11 -1.96 13.54 9.18
N THR A 12 -2.78 12.57 9.55
CA THR A 12 -4.09 12.82 10.18
C THR A 12 -4.01 13.33 11.61
N VAL A 13 -2.84 13.26 12.22
CA VAL A 13 -2.60 13.67 13.62
C VAL A 13 -1.42 14.65 13.74
N GLY A 14 -1.33 15.61 12.84
CA GLY A 14 -0.39 16.72 12.91
C GLY A 14 0.91 16.51 12.14
N GLY A 15 1.03 15.49 11.31
CA GLY A 15 2.19 15.30 10.44
C GLY A 15 3.46 14.86 11.15
N MET A 16 3.34 14.33 12.36
CA MET A 16 4.50 13.85 13.12
C MET A 16 5.19 12.68 12.41
N PRO A 17 6.52 12.57 12.51
CA PRO A 17 7.25 11.43 11.94
C PRO A 17 6.81 10.11 12.58
N VAL A 18 6.80 9.05 11.79
CA VAL A 18 6.39 7.69 12.23
C VAL A 18 7.34 7.15 13.30
N CYS A 19 8.65 7.32 13.11
CA CYS A 19 9.67 6.99 14.10
C CYS A 19 10.96 7.77 13.79
N GLU A 20 11.80 7.91 14.78
CA GLU A 20 13.13 8.52 14.61
C GLU A 20 13.97 7.66 13.64
N GLY A 21 14.54 8.28 12.63
CA GLY A 21 15.31 7.60 11.59
C GLY A 21 14.49 6.90 10.52
N GLY A 22 13.14 6.92 10.62
CA GLY A 22 12.23 6.30 9.68
C GLY A 22 12.06 4.79 9.82
N LEU A 23 10.89 4.29 9.52
CA LEU A 23 10.61 2.86 9.42
C LEU A 23 10.84 2.38 7.99
N CYS A 24 11.62 1.33 7.82
CA CYS A 24 11.76 0.64 6.54
C CYS A 24 10.93 -0.66 6.58
N ALA A 25 9.72 -0.59 6.04
CA ALA A 25 8.81 -1.75 6.01
C ALA A 25 9.39 -2.92 5.20
N ALA A 26 10.15 -2.62 4.16
CA ALA A 26 10.85 -3.62 3.35
C ALA A 26 11.86 -4.44 4.18
N LYS A 27 12.64 -3.81 5.06
CA LYS A 27 13.56 -4.53 5.95
C LYS A 27 12.82 -5.41 6.94
N VAL A 28 11.70 -4.93 7.49
CA VAL A 28 10.84 -5.72 8.38
C VAL A 28 10.27 -6.94 7.64
N ALA A 29 9.72 -6.74 6.45
CA ALA A 29 9.19 -7.83 5.63
C ALA A 29 10.23 -8.89 5.31
N SER A 30 11.45 -8.48 4.96
CA SER A 30 12.56 -9.40 4.74
C SER A 30 12.91 -10.19 6.00
N ALA A 31 12.95 -9.54 7.15
CA ALA A 31 13.28 -10.17 8.43
C ALA A 31 12.22 -11.18 8.89
N VAL A 32 10.94 -10.98 8.56
CA VAL A 32 9.85 -11.92 8.89
C VAL A 32 9.61 -12.97 7.79
N GLY A 33 10.45 -13.04 6.77
CA GLY A 33 10.47 -14.12 5.80
C GLY A 33 9.61 -13.92 4.55
N TYR A 34 9.31 -12.69 4.15
CA TYR A 34 8.74 -12.47 2.82
C TYR A 34 9.71 -12.96 1.74
N PRO A 35 9.31 -13.86 0.84
CA PRO A 35 10.21 -14.43 -0.18
C PRO A 35 10.63 -13.39 -1.23
N ARG A 36 9.85 -12.31 -1.39
CA ARG A 36 10.17 -11.21 -2.29
C ARG A 36 9.84 -9.87 -1.65
N VAL A 37 10.81 -8.96 -1.69
CA VAL A 37 10.68 -7.60 -1.13
C VAL A 37 11.22 -6.60 -2.15
N LEU A 38 10.38 -5.65 -2.52
CA LEU A 38 10.65 -4.62 -3.52
C LEU A 38 10.49 -3.23 -2.91
N ASN A 39 11.22 -2.25 -3.47
CA ASN A 39 11.13 -0.84 -3.08
C ASN A 39 10.92 0.03 -4.30
N ALA A 40 10.11 1.07 -4.17
CA ALA A 40 9.94 2.11 -5.17
C ALA A 40 10.05 3.49 -4.55
N ARG A 41 10.73 4.41 -5.23
CA ARG A 41 10.96 5.80 -4.78
C ARG A 41 10.63 6.84 -5.84
N ASP A 42 10.35 6.40 -7.04
CA ASP A 42 9.97 7.19 -8.20
C ASP A 42 9.06 6.37 -9.11
N GLU A 43 8.51 7.02 -10.13
CA GLU A 43 7.54 6.41 -11.03
C GLU A 43 8.14 5.22 -11.81
N ALA A 44 9.37 5.34 -12.27
CA ALA A 44 10.02 4.28 -13.04
C ALA A 44 10.27 3.02 -12.20
N THR A 45 10.76 3.18 -10.98
CA THR A 45 10.97 2.07 -10.04
C THR A 45 9.65 1.48 -9.56
N LEU A 46 8.59 2.28 -9.42
CA LEU A 46 7.25 1.80 -9.08
C LEU A 46 6.70 0.92 -10.20
N GLU A 47 6.76 1.38 -11.45
CA GLU A 47 6.29 0.60 -12.60
C GLU A 47 7.02 -0.74 -12.72
N ALA A 48 8.36 -0.72 -12.64
CA ALA A 48 9.18 -1.93 -12.68
C ALA A 48 8.82 -2.91 -11.54
N ALA A 49 8.68 -2.40 -10.31
CA ALA A 49 8.32 -3.21 -9.15
C ALA A 49 6.92 -3.83 -9.27
N LEU A 50 5.95 -3.10 -9.80
CA LEU A 50 4.59 -3.61 -10.04
C LEU A 50 4.58 -4.73 -11.10
N GLN A 51 5.32 -4.57 -12.19
CA GLN A 51 5.47 -5.60 -13.21
C GLN A 51 6.15 -6.85 -12.65
N GLU A 52 7.21 -6.69 -11.89
CA GLU A 52 7.90 -7.79 -11.22
C GLU A 52 7.00 -8.50 -10.22
N ALA A 53 6.29 -7.77 -9.36
CA ALA A 53 5.37 -8.32 -8.37
C ALA A 53 4.22 -9.09 -9.02
N LYS A 54 3.67 -8.58 -10.12
CA LYS A 54 2.59 -9.20 -10.88
C LYS A 54 3.02 -10.55 -11.50
N GLY A 55 4.27 -10.64 -11.97
CA GLY A 55 4.81 -11.86 -12.58
C GLY A 55 5.34 -12.88 -11.57
N ALA A 56 5.53 -12.51 -10.32
CA ALA A 56 6.28 -13.33 -9.36
C ALA A 56 5.56 -14.59 -8.87
N ASN A 57 4.24 -14.65 -8.91
CA ASN A 57 3.40 -15.76 -8.39
C ASN A 57 3.82 -16.24 -6.98
N GLN A 58 4.24 -15.32 -6.13
CA GLN A 58 4.62 -15.58 -4.74
C GLN A 58 4.30 -14.38 -3.85
N LEU A 59 4.31 -14.58 -2.53
CA LEU A 59 4.10 -13.50 -1.58
C LEU A 59 5.16 -12.42 -1.78
N THR A 60 4.73 -11.23 -2.15
CA THR A 60 5.60 -10.09 -2.45
C THR A 60 5.20 -8.89 -1.61
N MET A 61 6.17 -8.25 -0.97
CA MET A 61 6.05 -6.94 -0.35
C MET A 61 6.60 -5.88 -1.30
N LEU A 62 5.87 -4.79 -1.47
CA LEU A 62 6.33 -3.58 -2.16
C LEU A 62 6.19 -2.38 -1.22
N GLU A 63 7.31 -1.79 -0.84
CA GLU A 63 7.32 -0.50 -0.12
C GLU A 63 7.48 0.64 -1.11
N VAL A 64 6.53 1.57 -1.09
CA VAL A 64 6.53 2.77 -1.94
C VAL A 64 6.76 3.99 -1.07
N ALA A 65 7.91 4.65 -1.25
CA ALA A 65 8.21 5.90 -0.58
C ALA A 65 7.43 7.05 -1.25
N CYS A 66 6.65 7.78 -0.48
CA CYS A 66 5.83 8.89 -0.95
C CYS A 66 6.15 10.17 -0.19
N ALA A 67 5.85 11.31 -0.80
CA ALA A 67 5.83 12.59 -0.09
C ALA A 67 4.60 12.68 0.83
N VAL A 68 4.69 13.53 1.84
CA VAL A 68 3.55 13.96 2.66
C VAL A 68 2.63 14.80 1.80
N GLY A 69 1.33 14.63 1.96
CA GLY A 69 0.30 15.39 1.25
C GLY A 69 -0.67 14.54 0.44
N ALA A 70 -1.72 15.18 -0.02
CA ALA A 70 -2.72 14.57 -0.87
C ALA A 70 -3.03 15.52 -2.04
N ARG A 71 -3.57 14.98 -3.12
CA ARG A 71 -4.01 15.81 -4.24
C ARG A 71 -5.15 16.75 -3.80
N ALA A 72 -5.18 17.96 -4.37
CA ALA A 72 -6.14 19.00 -3.96
C ALA A 72 -7.60 18.64 -4.26
N ASP A 73 -7.85 17.81 -5.25
CA ASP A 73 -9.18 17.39 -5.72
C ASP A 73 -9.64 16.05 -5.11
N LEU A 74 -9.02 15.62 -4.01
CA LEU A 74 -9.40 14.39 -3.33
C LEU A 74 -10.83 14.50 -2.78
N GLY A 75 -11.73 13.70 -3.35
CA GLY A 75 -13.12 13.62 -2.92
C GLY A 75 -13.30 12.86 -1.60
N ARG A 76 -14.53 12.92 -1.10
CA ARG A 76 -14.97 12.11 0.05
C ARG A 76 -15.78 10.91 -0.43
N PRO A 77 -15.78 9.79 0.32
CA PRO A 77 -16.65 8.66 0.01
C PRO A 77 -18.12 9.11 -0.02
N THR A 78 -18.85 8.67 -1.02
CA THR A 78 -20.29 8.93 -1.18
C THR A 78 -21.16 7.81 -0.66
N THR A 79 -20.55 6.70 -0.28
CA THR A 79 -21.21 5.51 0.25
C THR A 79 -20.92 5.33 1.74
N THR A 80 -21.85 4.73 2.45
CA THR A 80 -21.68 4.39 3.87
C THR A 80 -20.80 3.14 4.03
N PRO A 81 -20.15 2.93 5.20
CA PRO A 81 -19.41 1.70 5.47
C PRO A 81 -20.26 0.42 5.30
N ILE A 82 -21.55 0.46 5.63
CA ILE A 82 -22.47 -0.67 5.45
C ILE A 82 -22.64 -0.99 3.95
N GLN A 83 -22.88 0.03 3.12
CA GLN A 83 -23.00 -0.14 1.67
C GLN A 83 -21.72 -0.70 1.05
N ASN A 84 -20.55 -0.23 1.50
CA ASN A 84 -19.26 -0.75 1.02
C ASN A 84 -19.06 -2.21 1.41
N ARG A 85 -19.39 -2.58 2.64
CA ARG A 85 -19.33 -3.98 3.09
C ARG A 85 -20.23 -4.86 2.24
N ASP A 86 -21.48 -4.46 2.05
CA ASP A 86 -22.48 -5.28 1.35
C ASP A 86 -22.09 -5.43 -0.14
N ALA A 87 -21.57 -4.39 -0.78
CA ALA A 87 -21.07 -4.44 -2.13
C ALA A 87 -19.85 -5.39 -2.27
N LEU A 88 -18.90 -5.31 -1.35
CA LEU A 88 -17.74 -6.22 -1.34
C LEU A 88 -18.18 -7.67 -1.12
N MET A 89 -19.11 -7.92 -0.19
CA MET A 89 -19.62 -9.26 0.06
C MET A 89 -20.34 -9.84 -1.15
N ALA A 90 -21.11 -9.04 -1.88
CA ALA A 90 -21.74 -9.46 -3.13
C ALA A 90 -20.70 -9.85 -4.18
N PHE A 91 -19.74 -8.98 -4.43
CA PHE A 91 -18.64 -9.22 -5.36
C PHE A 91 -17.88 -10.53 -5.06
N LEU A 92 -17.51 -10.77 -3.80
CA LEU A 92 -16.80 -11.98 -3.40
C LEU A 92 -17.64 -13.27 -3.54
N ARG A 93 -18.96 -13.16 -3.55
CA ARG A 93 -19.86 -14.32 -3.78
C ARG A 93 -19.97 -14.64 -5.27
N GLU A 94 -20.02 -13.63 -6.13
CA GLU A 94 -20.10 -13.78 -7.59
C GLU A 94 -18.82 -14.41 -8.18
N GLU A 95 -17.64 -14.07 -7.66
CA GLU A 95 -16.38 -14.67 -8.13
C GLU A 95 -16.23 -16.18 -7.77
N LYS A 96 -17.04 -16.69 -6.85
CA LYS A 96 -17.02 -18.10 -6.43
C LYS A 96 -18.03 -18.99 -7.15
N ALA A 97 -18.86 -18.39 -7.97
CA ALA A 97 -19.82 -19.10 -8.82
C ALA A 97 -19.23 -19.36 -10.21
#